data_13cc94d3da351e65873b2eba03f82b45
#
_entry.id   13cc94d3da351e65873b2eba03f82b45
#
_cell.length_a   1.000
_cell.length_b   1.000
_cell.length_c   1.000
_cell.angle_alpha   90.00
_cell.angle_beta   90.00
_cell.angle_gamma   90.00
#
_symmetry.space_group_name_H-M   'P 1'
#
loop_
_entity.id
_entity.type
_entity.pdbx_description
1 polymer ?
#
loop_
_entity_poly.entity_id
_entity_poly.type
_entity_poly.pdbx_seq_one_letter_code
_entity_poly.pdbx_strand_id
1 'polypeptide(L)'
;MRKLLTLFLLVFGISAISAQEFNCHWITIHQPDSLSHVWFRRTYIFNGRPQKACITFATTGLLKLYVNECNVGTASFYPLREDKNNDPVAITLDVSAYLRPDSNVIAAVYSPTFPEINHRQLSVCFYGTCETGEPFCHTSDNSWLCRRANSSLTLNGGEFIDGRTHNTSWKAVWFDTALWTHADTFRDTKELSLRIFKNGFTAPKIKKVNTFEWFDTDSMGIFQEFYPAFHVFLRLTLRGAKRGEHINFGNIQYICSGDMDEQAYPLFNISNYNTIHIIGDKHFSPKQLTTLEAIEIGEGSYFDF
;
A
#
# COMPACT_ATOMS: atom_id res chain seq x y z
N MET A 1 -33.71 -33.20 37.27
CA MET A 1 -33.23 -31.81 37.47
C MET A 1 -31.77 -31.60 37.07
N ARG A 2 -30.79 -32.43 37.50
CA ARG A 2 -29.36 -32.24 37.07
C ARG A 2 -29.13 -32.29 35.57
N LYS A 3 -29.79 -33.19 34.85
CA LYS A 3 -29.65 -33.32 33.38
C LYS A 3 -30.27 -32.15 32.60
N LEU A 4 -31.31 -31.51 33.12
CA LEU A 4 -31.92 -30.32 32.53
C LEU A 4 -31.04 -29.08 32.70
N LEU A 5 -30.35 -28.96 33.83
CA LEU A 5 -29.44 -27.87 34.14
C LEU A 5 -28.19 -27.93 33.22
N THR A 6 -27.69 -29.14 32.92
CA THR A 6 -26.55 -29.35 32.02
C THR A 6 -26.90 -29.00 30.55
N LEU A 7 -28.14 -29.33 30.13
CA LEU A 7 -28.62 -28.95 28.80
C LEU A 7 -28.80 -27.44 28.66
N PHE A 8 -29.28 -26.76 29.75
CA PHE A 8 -29.44 -25.31 29.77
C PHE A 8 -28.08 -24.58 29.69
N LEU A 9 -27.06 -25.09 30.39
CA LEU A 9 -25.69 -24.56 30.32
C LEU A 9 -25.03 -24.79 28.92
N LEU A 10 -25.34 -25.91 28.28
CA LEU A 10 -24.86 -26.20 26.95
C LEU A 10 -25.50 -25.29 25.87
N VAL A 11 -26.79 -24.95 26.02
CA VAL A 11 -27.50 -24.05 25.12
C VAL A 11 -27.07 -22.60 25.27
N PHE A 12 -26.75 -22.16 26.50
CA PHE A 12 -26.21 -20.80 26.75
C PHE A 12 -24.71 -20.65 26.45
N GLY A 13 -23.97 -21.75 26.39
CA GLY A 13 -22.54 -21.75 26.04
C GLY A 13 -22.25 -21.63 24.54
N ILE A 14 -23.27 -21.71 23.66
CA ILE A 14 -23.10 -21.65 22.18
C ILE A 14 -23.35 -20.23 21.63
N SER A 15 -23.74 -19.29 22.47
CA SER A 15 -24.15 -17.94 22.01
C SER A 15 -23.07 -16.88 22.11
N ALA A 16 -21.81 -17.17 21.76
CA ALA A 16 -20.82 -16.09 21.63
C ALA A 16 -19.61 -16.45 20.77
N ILE A 17 -19.81 -17.14 19.66
CA ILE A 17 -18.89 -17.03 18.55
C ILE A 17 -19.71 -16.43 17.41
N SER A 18 -20.18 -15.23 17.58
CA SER A 18 -20.41 -14.34 16.48
C SER A 18 -19.01 -14.05 15.95
N ALA A 19 -18.60 -14.77 14.92
CA ALA A 19 -17.53 -14.30 14.07
C ALA A 19 -17.88 -12.85 13.78
N GLN A 20 -17.00 -11.92 14.16
CA GLN A 20 -17.23 -10.50 13.94
C GLN A 20 -17.31 -10.36 12.42
N GLU A 21 -18.53 -10.29 11.89
CA GLU A 21 -18.75 -10.12 10.47
C GLU A 21 -18.04 -8.83 10.08
N PHE A 22 -17.11 -8.92 9.14
CA PHE A 22 -16.42 -7.77 8.60
C PHE A 22 -17.47 -6.92 7.87
N ASN A 23 -18.05 -5.98 8.59
CA ASN A 23 -19.06 -5.08 8.06
C ASN A 23 -18.35 -4.02 7.21
N CYS A 24 -18.28 -4.28 5.91
CA CYS A 24 -17.52 -3.47 4.97
C CYS A 24 -18.19 -2.14 4.70
N HIS A 25 -17.69 -1.10 5.33
CA HIS A 25 -17.95 0.27 4.90
C HIS A 25 -16.83 0.67 3.94
N TRP A 26 -17.16 0.82 2.68
CA TRP A 26 -16.24 1.25 1.66
C TRP A 26 -16.09 2.77 1.63
N ILE A 27 -14.88 3.23 1.42
CA ILE A 27 -14.55 4.64 1.20
C ILE A 27 -13.85 4.81 -0.15
N THR A 28 -14.02 6.00 -0.73
CA THR A 28 -13.42 6.39 -2.00
C THR A 28 -13.12 7.88 -2.00
N ILE A 29 -12.24 8.30 -2.91
CA ILE A 29 -12.06 9.72 -3.21
C ILE A 29 -13.25 10.23 -3.99
N HIS A 30 -13.60 11.53 -3.83
CA HIS A 30 -14.60 12.17 -4.67
C HIS A 30 -14.17 12.15 -6.15
N GLN A 31 -15.06 11.70 -7.04
CA GLN A 31 -14.79 11.52 -8.48
C GLN A 31 -13.53 10.65 -8.72
N PRO A 32 -13.58 9.35 -8.40
CA PRO A 32 -12.48 8.44 -8.67
C PRO A 32 -12.25 8.29 -10.18
N ASP A 33 -11.00 8.05 -10.55
CA ASP A 33 -10.58 7.73 -11.91
C ASP A 33 -9.79 6.42 -11.94
N SER A 34 -9.42 5.96 -13.13
CA SER A 34 -8.72 4.69 -13.33
C SER A 34 -7.20 4.77 -13.25
N LEU A 35 -6.63 5.94 -13.02
CA LEU A 35 -5.19 6.15 -13.09
C LEU A 35 -4.60 6.72 -11.80
N SER A 36 -5.27 7.67 -11.14
CA SER A 36 -4.71 8.37 -9.99
C SER A 36 -4.53 7.46 -8.79
N HIS A 37 -3.34 7.46 -8.22
CA HIS A 37 -3.16 6.93 -6.87
C HIS A 37 -3.82 7.85 -5.85
N VAL A 38 -4.30 7.27 -4.75
CA VAL A 38 -5.03 7.99 -3.71
C VAL A 38 -4.40 7.74 -2.35
N TRP A 39 -4.14 8.81 -1.63
CA TRP A 39 -3.80 8.75 -0.23
C TRP A 39 -5.07 8.80 0.61
N PHE A 40 -5.17 7.89 1.56
CA PHE A 40 -6.18 7.87 2.61
C PHE A 40 -5.51 7.95 3.97
N ARG A 41 -6.12 8.65 4.93
CA ARG A 41 -5.66 8.67 6.31
C ARG A 41 -6.77 8.95 7.30
N ARG A 42 -6.60 8.45 8.53
CA ARG A 42 -7.42 8.82 9.69
C ARG A 42 -6.56 8.82 10.95
N THR A 43 -6.76 9.84 11.78
CA THR A 43 -6.18 9.91 13.13
C THR A 43 -7.18 9.37 14.15
N TYR A 44 -6.72 8.50 15.02
CA TYR A 44 -7.47 7.93 16.14
C TYR A 44 -6.85 8.40 17.44
N ILE A 45 -7.69 8.89 18.36
CA ILE A 45 -7.28 9.34 19.70
C ILE A 45 -7.82 8.33 20.71
N PHE A 46 -6.98 7.88 21.62
CA PHE A 46 -7.29 6.89 22.63
C PHE A 46 -7.10 7.46 24.04
N ASN A 47 -7.96 7.04 24.96
CA ASN A 47 -7.77 7.21 26.39
C ASN A 47 -7.12 5.93 26.95
N GLY A 48 -5.79 5.85 26.89
CA GLY A 48 -5.02 4.67 27.22
C GLY A 48 -4.46 3.96 25.99
N ARG A 49 -3.30 3.34 26.16
CA ARG A 49 -2.56 2.70 25.07
C ARG A 49 -3.30 1.48 24.53
N PRO A 50 -3.54 1.39 23.22
CA PRO A 50 -3.98 0.14 22.62
C PRO A 50 -2.90 -0.94 22.78
N GLN A 51 -3.26 -2.11 23.33
CA GLN A 51 -2.30 -3.19 23.61
C GLN A 51 -2.35 -4.29 22.56
N LYS A 52 -3.56 -4.71 22.20
CA LYS A 52 -3.80 -5.75 21.22
C LYS A 52 -4.72 -5.18 20.16
N ALA A 53 -4.19 -4.96 18.98
CA ALA A 53 -4.97 -4.36 17.93
C ALA A 53 -4.66 -4.97 16.57
N CYS A 54 -5.71 -5.15 15.79
CA CYS A 54 -5.65 -5.63 14.42
C CYS A 54 -6.29 -4.62 13.47
N ILE A 55 -5.81 -4.61 12.26
CA ILE A 55 -6.48 -3.96 11.13
C ILE A 55 -6.90 -5.05 10.16
N THR A 56 -8.20 -5.15 9.90
CA THR A 56 -8.73 -5.90 8.77
C THR A 56 -9.06 -4.92 7.66
N PHE A 57 -8.54 -5.13 6.46
CA PHE A 57 -8.80 -4.27 5.33
C PHE A 57 -9.14 -5.06 4.07
N ALA A 58 -9.89 -4.43 3.19
CA ALA A 58 -10.17 -4.89 1.84
C ALA A 58 -9.99 -3.73 0.87
N THR A 59 -9.55 -4.03 -0.35
CA THR A 59 -9.34 -3.05 -1.40
C THR A 59 -9.66 -3.62 -2.77
N THR A 60 -10.02 -2.76 -3.69
CA THR A 60 -10.31 -3.12 -5.09
C THR A 60 -9.11 -2.93 -6.01
N GLY A 61 -8.04 -2.36 -5.51
CA GLY A 61 -6.77 -2.14 -6.20
C GLY A 61 -5.59 -2.60 -5.36
N LEU A 62 -4.38 -2.16 -5.72
CA LEU A 62 -3.19 -2.38 -4.91
C LEU A 62 -3.18 -1.39 -3.74
N LEU A 63 -2.62 -1.81 -2.61
CA LEU A 63 -2.60 -1.02 -1.38
C LEU A 63 -1.26 -1.13 -0.67
N LYS A 64 -0.77 -0.01 -0.14
CA LYS A 64 0.25 0.03 0.94
C LYS A 64 -0.38 0.62 2.17
N LEU A 65 -0.21 -0.04 3.31
CA LEU A 65 -0.80 0.37 4.59
C LEU A 65 0.28 0.77 5.58
N TYR A 66 0.03 1.86 6.30
CA TYR A 66 0.95 2.43 7.28
C TYR A 66 0.22 2.68 8.60
N VAL A 67 0.93 2.46 9.70
CA VAL A 67 0.53 2.89 11.04
C VAL A 67 1.66 3.73 11.62
N ASN A 68 1.37 4.99 11.98
CA ASN A 68 2.35 5.91 12.56
C ASN A 68 3.64 5.99 11.72
N GLU A 69 3.51 6.20 10.41
CA GLU A 69 4.60 6.29 9.42
C GLU A 69 5.27 4.94 9.06
N CYS A 70 5.10 3.90 9.89
CA CYS A 70 5.66 2.58 9.63
C CYS A 70 4.80 1.81 8.62
N ASN A 71 5.42 1.21 7.61
CA ASN A 71 4.75 0.26 6.74
C ASN A 71 4.46 -1.01 7.56
N VAL A 72 3.19 -1.37 7.70
CA VAL A 72 2.77 -2.53 8.50
C VAL A 72 2.80 -3.84 7.74
N GLY A 73 3.07 -3.77 6.44
CA GLY A 73 3.27 -4.94 5.60
C GLY A 73 4.76 -5.22 5.42
N THR A 74 5.18 -6.47 5.61
CA THR A 74 6.52 -6.90 5.22
C THR A 74 6.68 -6.98 3.71
N ALA A 75 5.58 -6.91 2.96
CA ALA A 75 5.54 -6.94 1.52
C ALA A 75 5.64 -5.56 0.91
N SER A 76 6.29 -5.48 -0.24
CA SER A 76 6.35 -4.26 -1.03
C SER A 76 4.99 -3.86 -1.61
N PHE A 77 4.05 -4.82 -1.70
CA PHE A 77 2.74 -4.63 -2.35
C PHE A 77 1.65 -5.41 -1.64
N TYR A 78 0.51 -4.74 -1.38
CA TYR A 78 -0.68 -5.33 -0.77
C TYR A 78 -1.96 -4.84 -1.45
N PRO A 79 -2.96 -5.72 -1.62
CA PRO A 79 -2.83 -7.15 -1.83
C PRO A 79 -2.36 -7.43 -3.25
N LEU A 80 -1.54 -8.45 -3.46
CA LEU A 80 -1.32 -9.00 -4.78
C LEU A 80 -2.54 -9.85 -5.13
N ARG A 81 -3.19 -9.52 -6.23
CA ARG A 81 -4.27 -10.33 -6.77
C ARG A 81 -3.66 -11.40 -7.67
N GLU A 82 -3.76 -12.64 -7.27
CA GLU A 82 -3.46 -13.77 -8.14
C GLU A 82 -4.72 -14.35 -8.81
N ASP A 83 -5.89 -13.94 -8.35
CA ASP A 83 -7.16 -14.55 -8.77
C ASP A 83 -7.82 -13.78 -9.91
N LYS A 84 -8.21 -14.51 -10.97
CA LYS A 84 -8.92 -13.99 -12.15
C LYS A 84 -10.31 -13.42 -11.84
N ASN A 85 -10.84 -13.64 -10.65
CA ASN A 85 -12.22 -13.29 -10.29
C ASN A 85 -12.38 -11.88 -9.74
N ASN A 86 -11.33 -11.07 -9.65
CA ASN A 86 -11.38 -9.66 -9.22
C ASN A 86 -12.13 -9.37 -7.90
N ASP A 87 -12.47 -10.37 -7.12
CA ASP A 87 -13.14 -10.18 -5.84
C ASP A 87 -12.17 -9.61 -4.80
N PRO A 88 -12.55 -8.57 -4.06
CA PRO A 88 -11.72 -8.04 -3.00
C PRO A 88 -11.53 -9.08 -1.90
N VAL A 89 -10.31 -9.13 -1.36
CA VAL A 89 -9.92 -10.03 -0.29
C VAL A 89 -9.72 -9.24 0.98
N ALA A 90 -10.31 -9.69 2.09
CA ALA A 90 -10.08 -9.12 3.40
C ALA A 90 -8.81 -9.73 4.03
N ILE A 91 -7.87 -8.87 4.42
CA ILE A 91 -6.61 -9.24 5.06
C ILE A 91 -6.58 -8.65 6.46
N THR A 92 -6.16 -9.44 7.44
CA THR A 92 -6.00 -9.01 8.82
C THR A 92 -4.53 -8.99 9.21
N LEU A 93 -4.08 -7.86 9.75
CA LEU A 93 -2.73 -7.66 10.25
C LEU A 93 -2.76 -7.29 11.73
N ASP A 94 -1.89 -7.88 12.53
CA ASP A 94 -1.59 -7.41 13.88
C ASP A 94 -0.73 -6.14 13.79
N VAL A 95 -1.23 -5.06 14.36
CA VAL A 95 -0.57 -3.75 14.36
C VAL A 95 -0.14 -3.27 15.74
N SER A 96 -0.26 -4.12 16.75
CA SER A 96 0.00 -3.79 18.16
C SER A 96 1.37 -3.15 18.37
N ALA A 97 2.40 -3.64 17.68
CA ALA A 97 3.78 -3.14 17.81
C ALA A 97 3.99 -1.71 17.29
N TYR A 98 3.09 -1.20 16.44
CA TYR A 98 3.22 0.12 15.81
C TYR A 98 2.45 1.22 16.53
N LEU A 99 1.67 0.87 17.58
CA LEU A 99 0.75 1.80 18.23
C LEU A 99 1.43 2.63 19.32
N ARG A 100 1.01 3.89 19.39
CA ARG A 100 1.40 4.89 20.39
C ARG A 100 0.29 5.03 21.45
N PRO A 101 0.61 5.56 22.66
CA PRO A 101 -0.38 5.66 23.73
C PRO A 101 -1.59 6.53 23.40
N ASP A 102 -1.37 7.73 22.81
CA ASP A 102 -2.41 8.76 22.77
C ASP A 102 -3.07 8.88 21.41
N SER A 103 -2.28 8.99 20.35
CA SER A 103 -2.80 9.19 19.01
C SER A 103 -2.08 8.35 17.97
N ASN A 104 -2.87 7.77 17.09
CA ASN A 104 -2.40 6.88 16.04
C ASN A 104 -2.97 7.29 14.69
N VAL A 105 -2.15 7.25 13.67
CA VAL A 105 -2.58 7.45 12.28
C VAL A 105 -2.54 6.12 11.56
N ILE A 106 -3.66 5.77 10.95
CA ILE A 106 -3.72 4.75 9.92
C ILE A 106 -3.76 5.47 8.59
N ALA A 107 -2.85 5.13 7.70
CA ALA A 107 -2.71 5.76 6.40
C ALA A 107 -2.52 4.70 5.31
N ALA A 108 -3.00 4.97 4.11
CA ALA A 108 -2.91 4.04 2.99
C ALA A 108 -2.65 4.76 1.68
N VAL A 109 -1.88 4.13 0.79
CA VAL A 109 -1.80 4.49 -0.62
C VAL A 109 -2.53 3.44 -1.41
N TYR A 110 -3.51 3.86 -2.17
CA TYR A 110 -4.29 3.02 -3.07
C TYR A 110 -3.85 3.28 -4.53
N SER A 111 -3.72 2.23 -5.31
CA SER A 111 -3.56 2.28 -6.77
C SER A 111 -4.76 1.61 -7.43
N PRO A 112 -5.43 2.25 -8.39
CA PRO A 112 -6.54 1.65 -9.11
C PRO A 112 -6.08 0.47 -9.97
N THR A 113 -7.04 -0.31 -10.46
CA THR A 113 -6.81 -1.39 -11.42
C THR A 113 -7.29 -0.90 -12.78
N PHE A 114 -6.36 -0.36 -13.59
CA PHE A 114 -6.67 0.10 -14.95
C PHE A 114 -7.21 -1.05 -15.83
N PRO A 115 -8.19 -0.82 -16.70
CA PRO A 115 -8.86 0.45 -17.03
C PRO A 115 -10.15 0.74 -16.25
N GLU A 116 -10.46 -0.01 -15.22
CA GLU A 116 -11.73 0.09 -14.50
C GLU A 116 -11.73 1.24 -13.49
N ILE A 117 -12.84 2.01 -13.46
CA ILE A 117 -13.07 2.99 -12.41
C ILE A 117 -13.81 2.29 -11.27
N ASN A 118 -13.21 2.31 -10.08
CA ASN A 118 -13.77 1.66 -8.92
C ASN A 118 -14.20 2.67 -7.86
N HIS A 119 -15.50 2.67 -7.53
CA HIS A 119 -16.09 3.53 -6.50
C HIS A 119 -15.93 2.96 -5.08
N ARG A 120 -15.40 1.73 -4.94
CA ARG A 120 -15.13 1.06 -3.68
C ARG A 120 -13.63 0.85 -3.59
N GLN A 121 -12.90 1.82 -3.07
CA GLN A 121 -11.44 1.75 -3.12
C GLN A 121 -10.85 1.04 -1.91
N LEU A 122 -11.31 1.40 -0.70
CA LEU A 122 -10.73 0.90 0.54
C LEU A 122 -11.84 0.66 1.58
N SER A 123 -11.73 -0.42 2.32
CA SER A 123 -12.50 -0.69 3.54
C SER A 123 -11.55 -1.09 4.66
N VAL A 124 -11.70 -0.51 5.83
CA VAL A 124 -10.83 -0.75 6.98
C VAL A 124 -11.68 -0.97 8.23
N CYS A 125 -11.33 -1.99 9.02
CA CYS A 125 -11.80 -2.18 10.38
C CYS A 125 -10.58 -2.23 11.31
N PHE A 126 -10.44 -1.24 12.19
CA PHE A 126 -9.40 -1.16 13.20
C PHE A 126 -9.99 -1.47 14.56
N TYR A 127 -9.57 -2.55 15.20
CA TYR A 127 -10.16 -3.04 16.44
C TYR A 127 -9.12 -3.65 17.35
N GLY A 128 -9.48 -3.72 18.64
CA GLY A 128 -8.61 -4.26 19.66
C GLY A 128 -9.06 -3.95 21.08
N THR A 129 -8.10 -3.97 22.01
CA THR A 129 -8.30 -3.62 23.41
C THR A 129 -7.24 -2.64 23.89
N CYS A 130 -7.63 -1.67 24.71
CA CYS A 130 -6.70 -0.78 25.40
C CYS A 130 -6.11 -1.46 26.65
N GLU A 131 -5.06 -0.87 27.22
CA GLU A 131 -4.43 -1.33 28.47
C GLU A 131 -5.40 -1.40 29.66
N THR A 132 -6.47 -0.62 29.61
CA THR A 132 -7.58 -0.65 30.59
C THR A 132 -8.48 -1.87 30.42
N GLY A 133 -8.30 -2.68 29.37
CA GLY A 133 -9.19 -3.79 29.01
C GLY A 133 -10.40 -3.36 28.19
N GLU A 134 -10.58 -2.07 27.92
CA GLU A 134 -11.69 -1.55 27.13
C GLU A 134 -11.53 -1.92 25.64
N PRO A 135 -12.54 -2.57 25.02
CA PRO A 135 -12.48 -2.91 23.61
C PRO A 135 -12.82 -1.69 22.74
N PHE A 136 -12.24 -1.63 21.56
CA PHE A 136 -12.57 -0.65 20.53
C PHE A 136 -12.75 -1.31 19.15
N CYS A 137 -13.60 -0.71 18.32
CA CYS A 137 -13.80 -1.12 16.93
C CYS A 137 -14.20 0.11 16.10
N HIS A 138 -13.36 0.43 15.14
CA HIS A 138 -13.54 1.56 14.23
C HIS A 138 -13.58 1.05 12.79
N THR A 139 -14.69 1.26 12.11
CA THR A 139 -14.82 1.00 10.67
C THR A 139 -14.50 2.25 9.86
N SER A 140 -14.14 2.08 8.60
CA SER A 140 -13.98 3.21 7.68
C SER A 140 -15.31 3.94 7.50
N ASP A 141 -15.25 5.26 7.52
CA ASP A 141 -16.38 6.18 7.38
C ASP A 141 -15.93 7.51 6.76
N ASN A 142 -16.82 8.49 6.68
CA ASN A 142 -16.51 9.81 6.14
C ASN A 142 -15.56 10.66 6.99
N SER A 143 -15.12 10.19 8.16
CA SER A 143 -14.06 10.85 8.92
C SER A 143 -12.66 10.55 8.38
N TRP A 144 -12.53 9.59 7.47
CA TRP A 144 -11.32 9.40 6.72
C TRP A 144 -11.11 10.57 5.77
N LEU A 145 -9.87 11.03 5.71
CA LEU A 145 -9.44 12.06 4.79
C LEU A 145 -8.74 11.41 3.59
N CYS A 146 -8.94 11.99 2.42
CA CYS A 146 -8.32 11.50 1.19
C CYS A 146 -7.82 12.65 0.30
N ARG A 147 -6.87 12.33 -0.55
CA ARG A 147 -6.29 13.23 -1.55
C ARG A 147 -5.66 12.41 -2.68
N ARG A 148 -5.69 12.92 -3.92
CA ARG A 148 -4.85 12.36 -5.00
C ARG A 148 -3.38 12.41 -4.60
N ALA A 149 -2.68 11.29 -4.81
CA ALA A 149 -1.26 11.17 -4.54
C ALA A 149 -0.43 11.94 -5.57
N ASN A 150 0.87 11.99 -5.35
CA ASN A 150 1.84 12.53 -6.30
C ASN A 150 2.24 11.53 -7.39
N SER A 151 1.48 10.46 -7.56
CA SER A 151 1.73 9.39 -8.52
C SER A 151 0.44 8.88 -9.14
N SER A 152 0.55 8.25 -10.29
CA SER A 152 -0.55 7.64 -11.02
C SER A 152 -0.07 6.50 -11.89
N LEU A 153 -0.98 5.65 -12.35
CA LEU A 153 -0.72 4.76 -13.46
C LEU A 153 -0.63 5.56 -14.77
N THR A 154 0.05 5.01 -15.75
CA THR A 154 0.02 5.48 -17.14
C THR A 154 -0.89 4.60 -18.00
N LEU A 155 -1.36 5.14 -19.13
CA LEU A 155 -2.20 4.38 -20.06
C LEU A 155 -1.52 3.12 -20.63
N ASN A 156 -0.19 3.08 -20.59
CA ASN A 156 0.61 1.97 -21.08
C ASN A 156 0.97 0.94 -19.99
N GLY A 157 0.32 1.00 -18.82
CA GLY A 157 0.57 0.07 -17.71
C GLY A 157 1.83 0.39 -16.90
N GLY A 158 2.46 1.54 -17.13
CA GLY A 158 3.56 2.04 -16.32
C GLY A 158 3.09 2.90 -15.14
N GLU A 159 4.03 3.59 -14.50
CA GLU A 159 3.76 4.47 -13.38
C GLU A 159 4.43 5.84 -13.57
N PHE A 160 3.69 6.91 -13.26
CA PHE A 160 4.19 8.28 -13.22
C PHE A 160 4.32 8.73 -11.77
N ILE A 161 5.44 9.36 -11.41
CA ILE A 161 5.71 9.88 -10.08
C ILE A 161 6.23 11.32 -10.17
N ASP A 162 5.59 12.24 -9.46
CA ASP A 162 6.07 13.62 -9.30
C ASP A 162 6.85 13.75 -7.98
N GLY A 163 8.17 13.64 -8.03
CA GLY A 163 9.04 13.77 -6.87
C GLY A 163 9.03 15.17 -6.25
N ARG A 164 8.67 16.23 -7.00
CA ARG A 164 8.62 17.61 -6.50
C ARG A 164 7.62 17.81 -5.37
N THR A 165 6.58 16.99 -5.35
CA THR A 165 5.52 16.99 -4.35
C THR A 165 5.62 15.81 -3.39
N HIS A 166 6.78 15.14 -3.39
CA HIS A 166 7.03 14.03 -2.47
C HIS A 166 7.04 14.54 -1.04
N ASN A 167 6.13 14.03 -0.24
CA ASN A 167 6.05 14.34 1.18
C ASN A 167 5.70 13.05 1.93
N THR A 168 6.62 12.52 2.70
CA THR A 168 6.40 11.32 3.50
C THR A 168 5.62 11.59 4.78
N SER A 169 5.58 12.84 5.22
CA SER A 169 4.98 13.26 6.49
C SER A 169 3.45 13.14 6.52
N TRP A 170 2.80 12.97 5.37
CA TRP A 170 1.33 12.79 5.33
C TRP A 170 0.85 11.59 6.17
N LYS A 171 1.74 10.68 6.54
CA LYS A 171 1.49 9.52 7.41
C LYS A 171 1.68 9.84 8.90
N ALA A 172 2.16 11.03 9.25
CA ALA A 172 2.44 11.43 10.61
C ALA A 172 1.21 12.06 11.29
N VAL A 173 1.14 11.92 12.62
CA VAL A 173 0.03 12.48 13.43
C VAL A 173 -0.05 14.00 13.29
N TRP A 174 1.09 14.68 13.27
CA TRP A 174 1.22 16.15 13.26
C TRP A 174 1.03 16.79 11.87
N PHE A 175 0.82 16.01 10.83
CA PHE A 175 0.69 16.53 9.47
C PHE A 175 -0.57 17.38 9.30
N ASP A 176 -0.41 18.55 8.68
CA ASP A 176 -1.52 19.43 8.34
C ASP A 176 -2.35 18.87 7.18
N THR A 177 -3.63 18.67 7.45
CA THR A 177 -4.59 18.11 6.51
C THR A 177 -5.54 19.14 5.91
N ALA A 178 -5.28 20.44 6.03
CA ALA A 178 -6.17 21.50 5.57
C ALA A 178 -6.55 21.40 4.08
N LEU A 179 -5.68 20.79 3.25
CA LEU A 179 -5.92 20.57 1.82
C LEU A 179 -6.49 19.18 1.48
N TRP A 180 -6.90 18.41 2.49
CA TRP A 180 -7.49 17.09 2.30
C TRP A 180 -9.00 17.17 2.39
N THR A 181 -9.69 16.30 1.68
CA THR A 181 -11.15 16.20 1.70
C THR A 181 -11.59 14.95 2.45
N HIS A 182 -12.79 14.97 2.97
CA HIS A 182 -13.43 13.78 3.51
C HIS A 182 -13.67 12.76 2.39
N ALA A 183 -13.48 11.50 2.71
CA ALA A 183 -13.78 10.42 1.78
C ALA A 183 -15.29 10.24 1.62
N ASP A 184 -15.72 9.92 0.41
CA ASP A 184 -17.08 9.49 0.14
C ASP A 184 -17.28 8.06 0.69
N THR A 185 -18.45 7.77 1.24
CA THR A 185 -18.77 6.48 1.82
C THR A 185 -19.84 5.74 1.05
N PHE A 186 -19.64 4.42 0.92
CA PHE A 186 -20.65 3.52 0.38
C PHE A 186 -20.98 2.44 1.38
N ARG A 187 -22.25 2.29 1.68
CA ARG A 187 -22.74 1.14 2.41
C ARG A 187 -23.19 0.11 1.38
N ASP A 188 -22.49 -0.99 1.33
CA ASP A 188 -22.94 -2.09 0.49
C ASP A 188 -24.11 -2.79 1.15
N THR A 189 -25.24 -2.80 0.48
CA THR A 189 -26.44 -3.54 0.91
C THR A 189 -26.43 -4.99 0.40
N LYS A 190 -25.52 -5.31 -0.53
CA LYS A 190 -25.27 -6.69 -0.95
C LYS A 190 -24.09 -7.20 -0.13
N GLU A 191 -24.30 -8.26 0.62
CA GLU A 191 -23.23 -9.07 1.20
C GLU A 191 -22.24 -9.42 0.09
N LEU A 192 -21.18 -8.62 -0.03
CA LEU A 192 -20.00 -9.10 -0.69
C LEU A 192 -19.49 -10.20 0.22
N SER A 193 -19.61 -11.44 -0.24
CA SER A 193 -18.92 -12.57 0.38
C SER A 193 -17.43 -12.32 0.23
N LEU A 194 -16.88 -11.49 1.10
CA LEU A 194 -15.44 -11.28 1.16
C LEU A 194 -14.82 -12.62 1.48
N ARG A 195 -14.00 -13.10 0.58
CA ARG A 195 -13.15 -14.23 0.87
C ARG A 195 -12.20 -13.82 1.99
N ILE A 196 -12.46 -14.30 3.19
CA ILE A 196 -11.53 -14.15 4.30
C ILE A 196 -10.40 -15.14 4.05
N PHE A 197 -9.19 -14.66 3.89
CA PHE A 197 -8.01 -15.52 3.83
C PHE A 197 -7.81 -16.20 5.19
N LYS A 198 -8.24 -17.45 5.31
CA LYS A 198 -8.13 -18.22 6.55
C LYS A 198 -6.71 -18.70 6.85
N ASN A 199 -5.84 -18.77 5.84
CA ASN A 199 -4.53 -19.43 5.96
C ASN A 199 -3.33 -18.48 5.92
N GLY A 200 -3.53 -17.22 6.18
CA GLY A 200 -2.47 -16.22 6.12
C GLY A 200 -2.14 -15.81 4.67
N PHE A 201 -2.13 -14.52 4.45
CA PHE A 201 -1.67 -13.94 3.19
C PHE A 201 -0.13 -14.07 3.15
N THR A 202 0.40 -14.76 2.16
CA THR A 202 1.85 -14.84 1.96
C THR A 202 2.29 -13.60 1.21
N ALA A 203 2.92 -12.69 1.94
CA ALA A 203 3.47 -11.48 1.35
C ALA A 203 4.64 -11.82 0.41
N PRO A 204 4.73 -11.19 -0.77
CA PRO A 204 5.90 -11.31 -1.62
C PRO A 204 7.15 -10.87 -0.88
N LYS A 205 8.25 -11.59 -1.08
CA LYS A 205 9.54 -11.30 -0.48
C LYS A 205 10.53 -10.88 -1.55
N ILE A 206 11.51 -10.07 -1.16
CA ILE A 206 12.67 -9.79 -1.99
C ILE A 206 13.47 -11.08 -2.10
N LYS A 207 13.63 -11.59 -3.33
CA LYS A 207 14.43 -12.78 -3.65
C LYS A 207 15.87 -12.44 -3.95
N LYS A 208 16.07 -11.36 -4.70
CA LYS A 208 17.39 -10.95 -5.15
C LYS A 208 17.45 -9.46 -5.38
N VAL A 209 18.59 -8.87 -5.13
CA VAL A 209 18.90 -7.48 -5.49
C VAL A 209 20.13 -7.49 -6.38
N ASN A 210 19.96 -7.06 -7.62
CA ASN A 210 21.06 -6.84 -8.55
C ASN A 210 21.36 -5.34 -8.56
N THR A 211 22.55 -4.95 -8.12
CA THR A 211 23.00 -3.56 -8.07
C THR A 211 24.03 -3.31 -9.17
N PHE A 212 23.83 -2.24 -9.94
CA PHE A 212 24.70 -1.81 -11.01
C PHE A 212 25.18 -0.39 -10.70
N GLU A 213 26.49 -0.16 -10.86
CA GLU A 213 27.16 1.12 -10.68
C GLU A 213 27.86 1.59 -11.95
N TRP A 214 27.93 0.72 -12.97
CA TRP A 214 28.53 0.97 -14.28
C TRP A 214 27.50 0.72 -15.35
N PHE A 215 27.40 1.65 -16.29
CA PHE A 215 26.35 1.66 -17.29
C PHE A 215 26.93 1.88 -18.67
N ASP A 216 26.36 1.21 -19.66
CA ASP A 216 26.62 1.48 -21.06
C ASP A 216 25.78 2.66 -21.55
N THR A 217 26.23 3.29 -22.61
CA THR A 217 25.52 4.40 -23.25
C THR A 217 25.43 4.19 -24.75
N ASP A 218 24.27 4.51 -25.31
CA ASP A 218 24.02 4.50 -26.74
C ASP A 218 23.42 5.84 -27.22
N SER A 219 22.89 5.88 -28.44
CA SER A 219 22.25 7.07 -29.00
C SER A 219 20.93 7.47 -28.31
N MET A 220 20.33 6.58 -27.54
CA MET A 220 19.06 6.81 -26.81
C MET A 220 19.30 7.25 -25.35
N GLY A 221 20.47 6.95 -24.77
CA GLY A 221 20.78 7.28 -23.40
C GLY A 221 21.63 6.23 -22.70
N ILE A 222 21.36 6.02 -21.41
CA ILE A 222 21.98 4.95 -20.62
C ILE A 222 21.19 3.67 -20.85
N PHE A 223 21.89 2.54 -21.00
CA PHE A 223 21.23 1.25 -20.95
C PHE A 223 21.99 0.28 -20.05
N GLN A 224 21.24 -0.67 -19.51
CA GLN A 224 21.76 -1.79 -18.72
C GLN A 224 21.12 -3.08 -19.18
N GLU A 225 21.94 -4.02 -19.60
CA GLU A 225 21.52 -5.39 -19.86
C GLU A 225 21.73 -6.26 -18.62
N PHE A 226 20.82 -7.19 -18.39
CA PHE A 226 20.96 -8.20 -17.37
C PHE A 226 20.23 -9.50 -17.79
N TYR A 227 20.54 -10.58 -17.12
CA TYR A 227 19.81 -11.84 -17.33
C TYR A 227 18.31 -11.56 -17.14
N PRO A 228 17.44 -12.21 -17.95
CA PRO A 228 16.00 -12.03 -17.80
C PRO A 228 15.59 -12.13 -16.34
N ALA A 229 15.03 -11.05 -15.82
CA ALA A 229 14.56 -10.95 -14.47
C ALA A 229 13.05 -10.75 -14.47
N PHE A 230 12.36 -11.50 -13.63
CA PHE A 230 10.91 -11.55 -13.56
C PHE A 230 10.42 -10.90 -12.27
N HIS A 231 9.30 -10.20 -12.35
CA HIS A 231 8.71 -9.50 -11.20
C HIS A 231 9.69 -8.53 -10.53
N VAL A 232 10.29 -7.66 -11.34
CA VAL A 232 11.33 -6.72 -10.89
C VAL A 232 10.72 -5.37 -10.55
N PHE A 233 11.16 -4.86 -9.43
CA PHE A 233 11.00 -3.50 -8.98
C PHE A 233 12.31 -2.74 -9.21
N LEU A 234 12.25 -1.61 -9.92
CA LEU A 234 13.44 -0.81 -10.23
C LEU A 234 13.60 0.33 -9.23
N ARG A 235 14.85 0.60 -8.82
CA ARG A 235 15.21 1.77 -8.03
C ARG A 235 16.47 2.42 -8.57
N LEU A 236 16.39 3.71 -8.90
CA LEU A 236 17.53 4.52 -9.29
C LEU A 236 17.98 5.40 -8.11
N THR A 237 19.27 5.56 -7.95
CA THR A 237 19.85 6.61 -7.11
C THR A 237 20.46 7.69 -8.01
N LEU A 238 19.97 8.92 -7.86
CA LEU A 238 20.34 10.07 -8.67
C LEU A 238 21.08 11.10 -7.80
N ARG A 239 22.26 11.52 -8.23
CA ARG A 239 23.04 12.55 -7.56
C ARG A 239 23.11 13.83 -8.38
N GLY A 240 22.65 14.93 -7.78
CA GLY A 240 22.67 16.24 -8.42
C GLY A 240 21.63 16.43 -9.52
N ALA A 241 20.58 15.59 -9.54
CA ALA A 241 19.39 15.83 -10.35
C ALA A 241 18.75 17.17 -9.95
N LYS A 242 18.25 17.92 -10.92
CA LYS A 242 17.62 19.21 -10.67
C LYS A 242 16.12 19.02 -10.46
N ARG A 243 15.55 19.85 -9.59
CA ARG A 243 14.11 19.88 -9.38
C ARG A 243 13.36 20.12 -10.68
N GLY A 244 12.46 19.20 -11.01
CA GLY A 244 11.65 19.25 -12.24
C GLY A 244 12.29 18.59 -13.46
N GLU A 245 13.46 17.99 -13.32
CA GLU A 245 14.10 17.17 -14.36
C GLU A 245 13.31 15.88 -14.58
N HIS A 246 13.11 15.51 -15.86
CA HIS A 246 12.31 14.34 -16.22
C HIS A 246 13.22 13.18 -16.59
N ILE A 247 12.97 12.02 -15.98
CA ILE A 247 13.69 10.78 -16.25
C ILE A 247 12.67 9.66 -16.49
N ASN A 248 12.90 8.89 -17.56
CA ASN A 248 12.16 7.68 -17.88
C ASN A 248 13.09 6.47 -17.74
N PHE A 249 12.64 5.43 -17.07
CA PHE A 249 13.38 4.18 -16.93
C PHE A 249 12.42 2.98 -16.92
N GLY A 250 12.63 2.06 -17.85
CA GLY A 250 11.65 1.02 -18.12
C GLY A 250 10.30 1.64 -18.51
N ASN A 251 9.25 1.30 -17.77
CA ASN A 251 7.91 1.88 -17.94
C ASN A 251 7.56 2.96 -16.90
N ILE A 252 8.57 3.48 -16.20
CA ILE A 252 8.40 4.50 -15.16
C ILE A 252 8.75 5.87 -15.71
N GLN A 253 7.89 6.85 -15.40
CA GLN A 253 8.11 8.27 -15.67
C GLN A 253 8.28 9.00 -14.34
N TYR A 254 9.40 9.65 -14.14
CA TYR A 254 9.74 10.29 -12.88
C TYR A 254 10.13 11.77 -13.08
N ILE A 255 9.60 12.64 -12.24
CA ILE A 255 10.03 14.05 -12.14
C ILE A 255 10.83 14.21 -10.86
N CYS A 256 12.08 14.68 -10.98
CA CYS A 256 12.99 14.80 -9.86
C CYS A 256 12.56 15.87 -8.84
N SER A 257 12.76 15.56 -7.56
CA SER A 257 12.61 16.52 -6.45
C SER A 257 13.73 17.54 -6.40
N GLY A 258 14.91 17.15 -6.84
CA GLY A 258 16.15 17.90 -6.72
C GLY A 258 16.88 17.67 -5.40
N ASP A 259 16.54 16.61 -4.68
CA ASP A 259 17.25 16.22 -3.46
C ASP A 259 18.60 15.59 -3.79
N MET A 260 19.57 15.72 -2.84
CA MET A 260 20.84 15.03 -2.97
C MET A 260 20.63 13.52 -2.79
N ASP A 261 21.24 12.71 -3.66
CA ASP A 261 21.10 11.25 -3.64
C ASP A 261 19.61 10.78 -3.70
N GLU A 262 18.85 11.44 -4.57
CA GLU A 262 17.42 11.20 -4.77
C GLU A 262 17.15 9.75 -5.20
N GLN A 263 16.16 9.14 -4.57
CA GLN A 263 15.73 7.77 -4.88
C GLN A 263 14.49 7.81 -5.79
N ALA A 264 14.64 7.44 -7.06
CA ALA A 264 13.53 7.32 -7.99
C ALA A 264 13.09 5.86 -8.11
N TYR A 265 11.84 5.57 -7.73
CA TYR A 265 11.28 4.22 -7.77
C TYR A 265 9.75 4.25 -7.87
N PRO A 266 9.14 3.23 -8.51
CA PRO A 266 7.68 3.09 -8.55
C PRO A 266 7.11 2.71 -7.19
N LEU A 267 5.83 2.98 -6.96
CA LEU A 267 5.12 2.53 -5.76
C LEU A 267 4.55 1.12 -5.95
N PHE A 268 4.01 0.82 -7.12
CA PHE A 268 3.24 -0.40 -7.39
C PHE A 268 3.69 -1.15 -8.65
N ASN A 269 4.50 -0.53 -9.51
CA ASN A 269 4.87 -1.15 -10.77
C ASN A 269 5.94 -2.23 -10.58
N ILE A 270 5.62 -3.42 -11.07
CA ILE A 270 6.53 -4.56 -11.18
C ILE A 270 6.47 -5.05 -12.62
N SER A 271 7.61 -5.27 -13.24
CA SER A 271 7.70 -5.72 -14.62
C SER A 271 8.81 -6.74 -14.81
N ASN A 272 8.83 -7.34 -15.99
CA ASN A 272 9.90 -8.24 -16.40
C ASN A 272 10.89 -7.45 -17.26
N TYR A 273 12.16 -7.58 -17.00
CA TYR A 273 13.21 -6.86 -17.73
C TYR A 273 14.35 -7.78 -18.12
N ASN A 274 14.92 -7.55 -19.29
CA ASN A 274 16.20 -8.05 -19.75
C ASN A 274 17.14 -6.89 -20.13
N THR A 275 16.58 -5.75 -20.49
CA THR A 275 17.28 -4.51 -20.79
C THR A 275 16.47 -3.36 -20.27
N ILE A 276 17.12 -2.37 -19.70
CA ILE A 276 16.53 -1.13 -19.25
C ILE A 276 17.21 0.03 -19.94
N HIS A 277 16.42 0.91 -20.56
CA HIS A 277 16.87 2.21 -21.03
C HIS A 277 16.49 3.27 -20.01
N ILE A 278 17.44 4.17 -19.70
CA ILE A 278 17.26 5.31 -18.83
C ILE A 278 17.48 6.56 -19.68
N ILE A 279 16.39 7.30 -19.89
CA ILE A 279 16.35 8.44 -20.78
C ILE A 279 15.88 9.64 -19.99
N GLY A 280 16.64 10.70 -20.02
CA GLY A 280 16.27 11.97 -19.38
C GLY A 280 15.96 13.06 -20.39
N ASP A 281 15.50 14.20 -19.86
CA ASP A 281 15.33 15.41 -20.65
C ASP A 281 16.70 16.08 -20.93
N LYS A 282 16.68 17.27 -21.53
CA LYS A 282 17.90 18.02 -21.90
C LYS A 282 18.80 18.37 -20.71
N HIS A 283 18.35 18.23 -19.49
CA HIS A 283 19.11 18.54 -18.27
C HIS A 283 19.77 17.31 -17.66
N PHE A 284 19.27 16.11 -18.01
CA PHE A 284 19.80 14.86 -17.54
C PHE A 284 21.21 14.58 -18.08
N SER A 285 22.08 14.15 -17.21
CA SER A 285 23.43 13.68 -17.57
C SER A 285 23.62 12.26 -17.02
N PRO A 286 24.22 11.34 -17.78
CA PRO A 286 24.55 9.99 -17.31
C PRO A 286 25.32 9.95 -15.98
N LYS A 287 26.10 11.00 -15.70
CA LYS A 287 26.87 11.13 -14.44
C LYS A 287 26.00 11.31 -13.20
N GLN A 288 24.74 11.67 -13.37
CA GLN A 288 23.78 11.80 -12.26
C GLN A 288 23.31 10.44 -11.75
N LEU A 289 23.31 9.41 -12.60
CA LEU A 289 22.96 8.06 -12.18
C LEU A 289 24.13 7.44 -11.43
N THR A 290 23.94 7.16 -10.14
CA THR A 290 24.95 6.52 -9.31
C THR A 290 24.74 5.02 -9.17
N THR A 291 23.50 4.59 -8.98
CA THR A 291 23.14 3.17 -8.92
C THR A 291 21.79 2.89 -9.59
N LEU A 292 21.69 1.71 -10.17
CA LEU A 292 20.44 1.08 -10.56
C LEU A 292 20.32 -0.23 -9.77
N GLU A 293 19.22 -0.41 -9.10
CA GLU A 293 18.89 -1.67 -8.44
C GLU A 293 17.69 -2.32 -9.12
N ALA A 294 17.87 -3.56 -9.54
CA ALA A 294 16.80 -4.43 -10.00
C ALA A 294 16.47 -5.42 -8.87
N ILE A 295 15.34 -5.19 -8.21
CA ILE A 295 14.90 -5.91 -7.03
C ILE A 295 13.86 -6.94 -7.46
N GLU A 296 14.25 -8.21 -7.47
CA GLU A 296 13.35 -9.32 -7.80
C GLU A 296 12.48 -9.68 -6.60
N ILE A 297 11.17 -9.75 -6.84
CA ILE A 297 10.16 -10.05 -5.84
C ILE A 297 9.47 -11.36 -6.24
N GLY A 298 9.13 -12.17 -5.26
CA GLY A 298 8.38 -13.40 -5.50
C GLY A 298 7.76 -13.95 -4.23
N GLU A 299 6.98 -15.01 -4.39
CA GLU A 299 6.38 -15.69 -3.25
C GLU A 299 7.49 -16.21 -2.31
N GLY A 300 7.34 -15.92 -1.02
CA GLY A 300 8.19 -16.51 -0.01
C GLY A 300 7.85 -17.98 0.12
N SER A 301 8.74 -18.89 -0.37
CA SER A 301 8.62 -20.29 0.04
C SER A 301 9.03 -20.40 1.51
N TYR A 302 8.34 -21.23 2.29
CA TYR A 302 8.66 -21.50 3.69
C TYR A 302 10.02 -22.22 3.87
N PHE A 303 10.72 -22.55 2.78
CA PHE A 303 11.91 -23.41 2.75
C PHE A 303 13.17 -22.76 2.19
N ASP A 304 13.13 -21.48 1.83
CA ASP A 304 14.35 -20.75 1.44
C ASP A 304 15.03 -20.20 2.70
N PHE A 305 15.86 -21.04 3.34
CA PHE A 305 16.86 -20.64 4.33
C PHE A 305 18.21 -20.44 3.64
#